data_f33a2b632a0fb775bc2aa5597a3651c5
#
_entry.id   f33a2b632a0fb775bc2aa5597a3651c5
#
_cell.length_a   1.000
_cell.length_b   1.000
_cell.length_c   1.000
_cell.angle_alpha   90.00
_cell.angle_beta   90.00
_cell.angle_gamma   90.00
#
_symmetry.space_group_name_H-M   'P 1'
#
loop_
_entity.id
_entity.type
_entity.pdbx_description
1 polymer ?
#
loop_
_entity_poly.entity_id
_entity_poly.type
_entity_poly.pdbx_seq_one_letter_code
_entity_poly.pdbx_strand_id
1 'polypeptide(L)'
;MVKRRILLVDDEPAILLTLKALLEIHGFDVETASSARDAKAKLRASMFHMVITDMRMESEEAGLEVARAAKKTSYQPAVALLTAFPLTDDVWRDDGADEMLVKPMNSQVLIHQLEALLVAHEDRKKRPEKVPALAAAESKNGRKTPPRVSTTARP
;
A
#
# COMPACT_ATOMS: atom_id res chain seq x y z
N MET A 1 -4.70 -8.40 23.24
CA MET A 1 -4.78 -8.13 21.82
C MET A 1 -3.52 -7.48 21.32
N VAL A 2 -3.00 -7.95 20.22
CA VAL A 2 -1.75 -7.44 19.69
C VAL A 2 -2.03 -6.16 18.89
N LYS A 3 -1.25 -5.13 19.18
CA LYS A 3 -1.38 -3.88 18.44
C LYS A 3 -0.77 -4.05 17.06
N ARG A 4 -1.35 -3.39 16.09
CA ARG A 4 -0.77 -3.36 14.78
C ARG A 4 0.38 -2.38 14.75
N ARG A 5 1.47 -2.81 14.14
CA ARG A 5 2.70 -2.02 14.11
C ARG A 5 2.81 -1.28 12.79
N ILE A 6 3.10 0.01 12.88
CA ILE A 6 3.22 0.89 11.72
C ILE A 6 4.61 1.48 11.69
N LEU A 7 5.23 1.48 10.50
CA LEU A 7 6.45 2.24 10.26
C LEU A 7 6.05 3.52 9.55
N LEU A 8 6.32 4.65 10.17
CA LEU A 8 5.98 5.96 9.62
C LEU A 8 7.25 6.65 9.15
N VAL A 9 7.31 7.03 7.88
CA VAL A 9 8.52 7.55 7.25
C VAL A 9 8.27 8.94 6.70
N ASP A 10 9.01 9.91 7.19
CA ASP A 10 8.93 11.29 6.71
C ASP A 10 10.21 12.01 7.17
N ASP A 11 10.71 12.92 6.35
CA ASP A 11 11.94 13.63 6.72
C ASP A 11 11.68 14.89 7.55
N GLU A 12 10.41 15.23 7.80
CA GLU A 12 10.07 16.36 8.65
C GLU A 12 9.75 15.90 10.07
N PRO A 13 10.58 16.26 11.06
CA PRO A 13 10.36 15.78 12.43
C PRO A 13 9.00 16.16 13.00
N ALA A 14 8.50 17.35 12.65
CA ALA A 14 7.21 17.80 13.18
C ALA A 14 6.08 16.89 12.69
N ILE A 15 6.13 16.46 11.44
CA ILE A 15 5.13 15.57 10.88
C ILE A 15 5.21 14.20 11.53
N LEU A 16 6.42 13.68 11.70
CA LEU A 16 6.60 12.40 12.36
C LEU A 16 6.01 12.41 13.77
N LEU A 17 6.30 13.46 14.52
CA LEU A 17 5.84 13.56 15.89
C LEU A 17 4.31 13.64 15.94
N THR A 18 3.73 14.46 15.09
CA THR A 18 2.29 14.68 15.09
C THR A 18 1.53 13.42 14.67
N LEU A 19 1.96 12.80 13.57
CA LEU A 19 1.28 11.62 13.08
C LEU A 19 1.50 10.42 13.98
N LYS A 20 2.68 10.30 14.57
CA LYS A 20 2.92 9.23 15.52
C LYS A 20 1.95 9.33 16.70
N ALA A 21 1.81 10.52 17.26
CA ALA A 21 0.90 10.72 18.40
C ALA A 21 -0.53 10.38 17.99
N LEU A 22 -0.96 10.82 16.82
CA LEU A 22 -2.29 10.57 16.35
C LEU A 22 -2.55 9.07 16.18
N LEU A 23 -1.63 8.37 15.55
CA LEU A 23 -1.79 6.94 15.32
C LEU A 23 -1.78 6.16 16.63
N GLU A 24 -0.94 6.58 17.57
CA GLU A 24 -0.89 5.91 18.87
C GLU A 24 -2.19 6.10 19.66
N ILE A 25 -2.80 7.26 19.53
CA ILE A 25 -4.10 7.49 20.16
C ILE A 25 -5.13 6.51 19.61
N HIS A 26 -5.01 6.13 18.34
CA HIS A 26 -5.93 5.20 17.72
C HIS A 26 -5.52 3.72 17.90
N GLY A 27 -4.56 3.47 18.77
CA GLY A 27 -4.25 2.10 19.16
C GLY A 27 -3.15 1.41 18.38
N PHE A 28 -2.41 2.14 17.57
CA PHE A 28 -1.30 1.56 16.82
C PHE A 28 0.01 1.68 17.57
N ASP A 29 0.93 0.78 17.26
CA ASP A 29 2.28 0.83 17.79
C ASP A 29 3.15 1.38 16.65
N VAL A 30 3.75 2.55 16.84
CA VAL A 30 4.38 3.29 15.75
C VAL A 30 5.87 3.45 15.95
N GLU A 31 6.63 3.07 14.91
CA GLU A 31 8.04 3.41 14.83
C GLU A 31 8.21 4.40 13.70
N THR A 32 9.20 5.30 13.83
CA THR A 32 9.41 6.33 12.83
C THR A 32 10.78 6.16 12.17
N ALA A 33 10.86 6.64 10.94
CA ALA A 33 12.12 6.71 10.20
C ALA A 33 12.15 8.04 9.46
N SER A 34 13.33 8.65 9.35
CA SER A 34 13.45 9.97 8.76
C SER A 34 14.02 9.98 7.36
N SER A 35 14.26 8.82 6.78
CA SER A 35 14.79 8.70 5.42
C SER A 35 14.48 7.31 4.88
N ALA A 36 14.65 7.14 3.57
CA ALA A 36 14.49 5.82 2.97
C ALA A 36 15.50 4.83 3.52
N ARG A 37 16.72 5.29 3.74
CA ARG A 37 17.77 4.44 4.29
C ARG A 37 17.42 3.93 5.66
N ASP A 38 16.96 4.83 6.54
CA ASP A 38 16.56 4.46 7.89
C ASP A 38 15.36 3.52 7.86
N ALA A 39 14.39 3.80 6.97
CA ALA A 39 13.22 2.95 6.83
C ALA A 39 13.61 1.54 6.39
N LYS A 40 14.50 1.42 5.41
CA LYS A 40 14.93 0.10 4.94
C LYS A 40 15.60 -0.69 6.06
N ALA A 41 16.41 -0.03 6.88
CA ALA A 41 17.06 -0.69 8.00
C ALA A 41 16.03 -1.22 8.98
N LYS A 42 15.00 -0.43 9.27
CA LYS A 42 13.95 -0.85 10.20
C LYS A 42 13.09 -1.96 9.64
N LEU A 43 12.83 -1.93 8.33
CA LEU A 43 12.08 -3.00 7.68
C LEU A 43 12.81 -4.35 7.77
N ARG A 44 14.13 -4.32 7.79
CA ARG A 44 14.91 -5.55 7.95
C ARG A 44 14.95 -6.03 9.40
N ALA A 45 14.88 -5.10 10.34
CA ALA A 45 15.05 -5.42 11.75
C ALA A 45 13.78 -5.85 12.46
N SER A 46 12.62 -5.47 11.95
CA SER A 46 11.34 -5.73 12.60
C SER A 46 10.25 -5.99 11.58
N MET A 47 9.13 -6.52 12.06
CA MET A 47 7.94 -6.72 11.24
C MET A 47 6.97 -5.58 11.43
N PHE A 48 6.30 -5.20 10.36
CA PHE A 48 5.26 -4.15 10.40
C PHE A 48 4.02 -4.63 9.66
N HIS A 49 2.87 -4.18 10.11
CA HIS A 49 1.60 -4.44 9.44
C HIS A 49 1.36 -3.43 8.32
N MET A 50 1.89 -2.23 8.49
CA MET A 50 1.70 -1.15 7.53
C MET A 50 2.90 -0.23 7.53
N VAL A 51 3.20 0.31 6.35
CA VAL A 51 4.22 1.35 6.18
C VAL A 51 3.52 2.57 5.60
N ILE A 52 3.70 3.71 6.21
CA ILE A 52 3.19 4.99 5.71
C ILE A 52 4.40 5.83 5.41
N THR A 53 4.59 6.23 4.16
CA THR A 53 5.78 6.97 3.79
C THR A 53 5.45 8.19 2.96
N ASP A 54 6.14 9.30 3.26
CA ASP A 54 6.13 10.45 2.39
C ASP A 54 6.80 10.05 1.07
N MET A 55 6.35 10.64 -0.03
CA MET A 55 6.89 10.34 -1.34
C MET A 55 8.26 10.96 -1.54
N ARG A 56 8.37 12.24 -1.24
CA ARG A 56 9.61 12.98 -1.46
C ARG A 56 10.32 13.21 -0.16
N MET A 57 11.55 12.77 -0.08
CA MET A 57 12.37 12.98 1.10
C MET A 57 13.75 13.38 0.62
N GLU A 58 14.75 12.52 0.78
CA GLU A 58 16.09 12.82 0.30
C GLU A 58 16.17 12.78 -1.22
N SER A 59 15.18 12.20 -1.88
CA SER A 59 15.05 12.24 -3.33
C SER A 59 13.58 12.30 -3.69
N GLU A 60 13.27 12.54 -4.95
CA GLU A 60 11.89 12.66 -5.40
C GLU A 60 11.15 11.35 -5.32
N GLU A 61 11.84 10.24 -5.33
CA GLU A 61 11.22 8.91 -5.33
C GLU A 61 11.58 8.10 -4.10
N ALA A 62 12.02 8.77 -3.03
CA ALA A 62 12.40 8.06 -1.83
C ALA A 62 11.29 7.18 -1.28
N GLY A 63 10.05 7.67 -1.34
CA GLY A 63 8.90 6.88 -0.88
C GLY A 63 8.69 5.62 -1.68
N LEU A 64 8.94 5.68 -2.99
CA LEU A 64 8.83 4.47 -3.81
C LEU A 64 9.92 3.47 -3.48
N GLU A 65 11.11 3.93 -3.11
CA GLU A 65 12.15 3.02 -2.64
C GLU A 65 11.72 2.30 -1.39
N VAL A 66 11.07 3.02 -0.47
CA VAL A 66 10.55 2.41 0.75
C VAL A 66 9.48 1.38 0.42
N ALA A 67 8.59 1.72 -0.51
CA ALA A 67 7.52 0.82 -0.91
C ALA A 67 8.09 -0.47 -1.51
N ARG A 68 9.07 -0.35 -2.37
CA ARG A 68 9.70 -1.52 -2.98
C ARG A 68 10.37 -2.40 -1.92
N ALA A 69 11.07 -1.77 -0.98
CA ALA A 69 11.72 -2.51 0.10
C ALA A 69 10.70 -3.22 0.98
N ALA A 70 9.58 -2.56 1.27
CA ALA A 70 8.53 -3.15 2.09
C ALA A 70 7.96 -4.39 1.43
N LYS A 71 7.73 -4.34 0.13
CA LYS A 71 7.13 -5.48 -0.57
C LYS A 71 8.10 -6.64 -0.76
N LYS A 72 9.37 -6.43 -0.55
CA LYS A 72 10.35 -7.51 -0.60
C LYS A 72 10.50 -8.24 0.71
N THR A 73 9.89 -7.75 1.78
CA THR A 73 9.95 -8.44 3.06
C THR A 73 9.04 -9.65 3.02
N SER A 74 9.34 -10.64 3.88
CA SER A 74 8.50 -11.84 3.96
C SER A 74 7.11 -11.54 4.50
N TYR A 75 6.98 -10.51 5.33
CA TYR A 75 5.70 -10.18 5.94
C TYR A 75 4.86 -9.23 5.09
N GLN A 76 5.41 -8.66 4.06
CA GLN A 76 4.73 -7.81 3.08
C GLN A 76 3.64 -6.92 3.70
N PRO A 77 4.02 -5.79 4.27
CA PRO A 77 3.05 -4.91 4.93
C PRO A 77 2.20 -4.16 3.91
N ALA A 78 1.08 -3.62 4.35
CA ALA A 78 0.34 -2.66 3.54
C ALA A 78 1.20 -1.40 3.41
N VAL A 79 1.15 -0.73 2.27
CA VAL A 79 1.97 0.46 2.02
C VAL A 79 1.11 1.60 1.52
N ALA A 80 1.15 2.72 2.24
CA ALA A 80 0.47 3.96 1.86
C ALA A 80 1.50 5.03 1.58
N LEU A 81 1.38 5.69 0.43
CA LEU A 81 2.20 6.84 0.10
C LEU A 81 1.44 8.10 0.44
N LEU A 82 2.12 9.06 1.08
CA LEU A 82 1.56 10.38 1.31
C LEU A 82 2.29 11.35 0.41
N THR A 83 1.57 12.16 -0.35
CA THR A 83 2.20 13.10 -1.26
C THR A 83 1.37 14.37 -1.41
N ALA A 84 2.06 15.51 -1.56
CA ALA A 84 1.40 16.77 -1.88
C ALA A 84 1.16 16.89 -3.40
N PHE A 85 1.83 16.05 -4.19
CA PHE A 85 1.75 16.13 -5.64
C PHE A 85 1.46 14.73 -6.18
N PRO A 86 0.18 14.40 -6.35
CA PRO A 86 -0.18 13.04 -6.75
C PRO A 86 0.36 12.69 -8.13
N LEU A 87 0.75 11.44 -8.29
CA LEU A 87 1.19 10.95 -9.58
C LEU A 87 -0.03 10.65 -10.42
N THR A 88 0.08 10.91 -11.71
CA THR A 88 -1.06 10.74 -12.60
C THR A 88 -1.13 9.36 -13.22
N ASP A 89 -0.05 8.59 -13.14
CA ASP A 89 -0.06 7.22 -13.65
C ASP A 89 -0.03 6.26 -12.47
N ASP A 90 -0.10 4.98 -12.75
CA ASP A 90 -0.18 3.95 -11.73
C ASP A 90 1.16 3.26 -11.47
N VAL A 91 2.25 3.87 -11.88
CA VAL A 91 3.56 3.27 -11.69
C VAL A 91 3.84 3.00 -10.22
N TRP A 92 3.33 3.86 -9.34
CA TRP A 92 3.55 3.69 -7.91
C TRP A 92 2.96 2.38 -7.39
N ARG A 93 1.91 1.87 -8.02
CA ARG A 93 1.35 0.58 -7.61
C ARG A 93 2.30 -0.56 -8.00
N ASP A 94 2.94 -0.44 -9.14
CA ASP A 94 3.91 -1.45 -9.57
C ASP A 94 5.12 -1.47 -8.65
N ASP A 95 5.42 -0.34 -8.01
CA ASP A 95 6.51 -0.27 -7.06
C ASP A 95 6.12 -0.78 -5.67
N GLY A 96 4.89 -1.24 -5.51
CA GLY A 96 4.49 -1.92 -4.28
C GLY A 96 3.61 -1.12 -3.34
N ALA A 97 3.28 0.12 -3.66
CA ALA A 97 2.37 0.90 -2.83
C ALA A 97 0.94 0.45 -3.09
N ASP A 98 0.17 0.34 -2.04
CA ASP A 98 -1.22 -0.10 -2.14
C ASP A 98 -2.18 1.08 -2.26
N GLU A 99 -1.78 2.24 -1.76
CA GLU A 99 -2.63 3.40 -1.75
C GLU A 99 -1.81 4.68 -1.82
N MET A 100 -2.35 5.70 -2.47
CA MET A 100 -1.72 7.01 -2.49
C MET A 100 -2.70 8.00 -1.87
N LEU A 101 -2.27 8.69 -0.83
CA LEU A 101 -3.08 9.68 -0.14
C LEU A 101 -2.50 11.06 -0.36
N VAL A 102 -3.33 12.04 -0.64
CA VAL A 102 -2.89 13.36 -1.05
C VAL A 102 -2.96 14.33 0.12
N LYS A 103 -1.86 15.03 0.38
CA LYS A 103 -1.79 16.06 1.41
C LYS A 103 -2.33 17.37 0.85
N PRO A 104 -2.89 18.25 1.67
CA PRO A 104 -3.20 18.06 3.09
C PRO A 104 -4.43 17.19 3.26
N MET A 105 -4.55 16.54 4.40
CA MET A 105 -5.66 15.63 4.63
C MET A 105 -6.11 15.77 6.07
N ASN A 106 -7.42 15.78 6.26
CA ASN A 106 -8.01 15.82 7.58
C ASN A 106 -7.59 14.56 8.35
N SER A 107 -7.26 14.72 9.62
CA SER A 107 -6.74 13.59 10.39
C SER A 107 -7.73 12.45 10.54
N GLN A 108 -9.03 12.75 10.66
CA GLN A 108 -10.02 11.69 10.75
C GLN A 108 -10.15 10.93 9.43
N VAL A 109 -10.08 11.65 8.31
CA VAL A 109 -10.13 11.03 7.00
C VAL A 109 -8.88 10.16 6.82
N LEU A 110 -7.72 10.65 7.24
CA LEU A 110 -6.49 9.88 7.13
C LEU A 110 -6.59 8.59 7.91
N ILE A 111 -6.99 8.65 9.18
CA ILE A 111 -7.10 7.46 10.00
C ILE A 111 -8.09 6.46 9.38
N HIS A 112 -9.23 6.96 8.90
CA HIS A 112 -10.23 6.10 8.30
C HIS A 112 -9.69 5.39 7.06
N GLN A 113 -8.96 6.11 6.22
CA GLN A 113 -8.37 5.54 5.02
C GLN A 113 -7.31 4.49 5.36
N LEU A 114 -6.50 4.77 6.37
CA LEU A 114 -5.46 3.82 6.77
C LEU A 114 -6.04 2.56 7.36
N GLU A 115 -7.08 2.70 8.17
CA GLU A 115 -7.74 1.53 8.74
C GLU A 115 -8.40 0.69 7.66
N ALA A 116 -9.03 1.34 6.70
CA ALA A 116 -9.66 0.62 5.59
C ALA A 116 -8.61 -0.12 4.75
N LEU A 117 -7.48 0.52 4.51
CA LEU A 117 -6.41 -0.10 3.76
C LEU A 117 -5.87 -1.33 4.48
N LEU A 118 -5.70 -1.22 5.79
CA LEU A 118 -5.17 -2.31 6.57
C LEU A 118 -6.12 -3.50 6.56
N VAL A 119 -7.42 -3.25 6.73
CA VAL A 119 -8.41 -4.31 6.70
C VAL A 119 -8.43 -4.99 5.34
N ALA A 120 -8.43 -4.21 4.27
CA ALA A 120 -8.45 -4.78 2.93
C ALA A 120 -7.19 -5.60 2.65
N HIS A 121 -6.05 -5.14 3.14
CA HIS A 121 -4.80 -5.84 2.95
C HIS A 121 -4.79 -7.17 3.71
N GLU A 122 -5.27 -7.17 4.94
CA GLU A 122 -5.34 -8.38 5.75
C GLU A 122 -6.32 -9.38 5.15
N ASP A 123 -7.42 -8.90 4.59
CA ASP A 123 -8.38 -9.78 3.95
C ASP A 123 -7.78 -10.45 2.72
N ARG A 124 -7.03 -9.69 1.92
CA ARG A 124 -6.37 -10.27 0.75
C ARG A 124 -5.39 -11.37 1.13
N LYS A 125 -4.68 -11.19 2.23
CA LYS A 125 -3.73 -12.19 2.68
C LYS A 125 -4.41 -13.46 3.14
N LYS A 126 -5.64 -13.38 3.61
CA LYS A 126 -6.36 -14.54 4.09
C LYS A 126 -7.02 -15.34 2.99
N ARG A 127 -7.12 -14.78 1.79
CA ARG A 127 -7.82 -15.46 0.71
C ARG A 127 -6.99 -16.61 0.16
N PRO A 128 -7.65 -17.73 -0.17
CA PRO A 128 -6.94 -18.84 -0.80
C PRO A 128 -6.44 -18.42 -2.16
N GLU A 129 -5.30 -18.92 -2.52
CA GLU A 129 -4.71 -18.56 -3.79
C GLU A 129 -5.45 -19.11 -4.97
N LYS A 130 -6.20 -20.16 -4.79
CA LYS A 130 -6.92 -20.74 -5.89
C LYS A 130 -7.97 -19.80 -6.48
N VAL A 131 -8.44 -18.85 -5.71
CA VAL A 131 -9.46 -17.95 -6.19
C VAL A 131 -9.01 -17.16 -7.40
N PRO A 132 -7.82 -16.58 -7.42
CA PRO A 132 -7.37 -15.90 -8.62
C PRO A 132 -7.24 -16.82 -9.82
N ALA A 133 -6.83 -18.04 -9.61
CA ALA A 133 -6.69 -18.98 -10.70
C ALA A 133 -8.04 -19.31 -11.31
N LEU A 134 -9.05 -19.50 -10.49
CA LEU A 134 -10.38 -19.76 -11.00
C LEU A 134 -10.93 -18.58 -11.79
N ALA A 135 -10.70 -17.41 -11.31
CA ALA A 135 -11.18 -16.23 -12.00
C ALA A 135 -10.52 -16.10 -13.37
N ALA A 136 -9.26 -16.40 -13.46
CA ALA A 136 -8.57 -16.34 -14.72
C ALA A 136 -9.13 -17.36 -15.70
N ALA A 137 -9.40 -18.54 -15.24
CA ALA A 137 -9.94 -19.58 -16.09
C ALA A 137 -11.32 -19.20 -16.60
N GLU A 138 -12.13 -18.67 -15.76
CA GLU A 138 -13.46 -18.26 -16.18
C GLU A 138 -13.41 -17.17 -17.22
N SER A 139 -12.53 -16.26 -17.03
CA SER A 139 -12.38 -15.18 -17.95
C SER A 139 -12.02 -15.70 -19.33
N LYS A 140 -11.14 -16.65 -19.43
CA LYS A 140 -10.80 -17.18 -20.70
C LYS A 140 -11.92 -17.87 -21.36
N ASN A 141 -12.69 -18.63 -20.63
CA ASN A 141 -13.80 -19.28 -21.21
C ASN A 141 -14.80 -18.33 -21.76
N GLY A 142 -15.07 -17.30 -21.06
CA GLY A 142 -16.05 -16.37 -21.52
C GLY A 142 -15.69 -15.76 -22.81
N ARG A 143 -14.43 -15.65 -23.07
CA ARG A 143 -14.10 -14.97 -24.19
C ARG A 143 -14.33 -15.67 -25.41
N LYS A 144 -14.17 -16.81 -25.49
CA LYS A 144 -14.26 -17.39 -26.62
C LYS A 144 -15.44 -17.56 -27.20
N THR A 145 -16.31 -17.36 -26.78
CA THR A 145 -17.41 -17.60 -27.35
C THR A 145 -17.74 -16.96 -28.42
N PRO A 146 -17.61 -16.43 -28.80
CA PRO A 146 -18.15 -15.87 -29.79
C PRO A 146 -17.91 -16.19 -31.02
N PRO A 147 -17.61 -16.44 -31.32
CA PRO A 147 -17.40 -16.37 -32.56
C PRO A 147 -18.47 -16.75 -33.33
N ARG A 148 -19.00 -16.89 -33.25
CA ARG A 148 -19.67 -17.05 -33.89
C ARG A 148 -20.05 -16.70 -34.83
N VAL A 149 -20.02 -16.66 -34.71
CA VAL A 149 -20.25 -16.36 -35.35
C VAL A 149 -20.68 -16.31 -36.31
N SER A 150 -20.78 -16.37 -36.45
CA SER A 150 -21.04 -16.28 -37.20
C SER A 150 -21.44 -16.28 -38.10
N THR A 151 -21.52 -16.32 -38.23
CA THR A 151 -21.80 -16.26 -38.91
C THR A 151 -22.33 -16.21 -39.72
N THR A 152 -22.48 -16.19 -39.85
CA THR A 152 -22.94 -16.06 -40.44
C THR A 152 -23.19 -15.94 -41.30
N ALA A 153 -23.27 -15.98 -41.53
CA ALA A 153 -23.55 -15.75 -42.21
C ALA A 153 -23.83 -15.80 -43.25
N ARG A 154 -24.24 -15.84 -43.65
CA ARG A 154 -24.60 -15.80 -44.46
C ARG A 154 -25.14 -15.79 -45.30
N PRO A 155 -25.08 -15.75 -45.68
CA PRO A 155 -25.71 -15.53 -46.71
C PRO A 155 -26.53 -15.54 -47.09
#